data_e0e5b10befefbf7400d0c77f0a0e35c3
#
_entry.id   e0e5b10befefbf7400d0c77f0a0e35c3
#
_cell.length_a   1.000
_cell.length_b   1.000
_cell.length_c   1.000
_cell.angle_alpha   90.00
_cell.angle_beta   90.00
_cell.angle_gamma   90.00
#
_symmetry.space_group_name_H-M   'P 1'
#
loop_
_entity.id
_entity.type
_entity.pdbx_description
1 polymer ?
#
loop_
_entity_poly.entity_id
_entity_poly.type
_entity_poly.pdbx_seq_one_letter_code
_entity_poly.pdbx_strand_id
1 'polypeptide(L)'
;MSVELPFAPVDTVIRRSAGDLRVSAEATEELARRIQRHGATLAVEAADRADADGRKTLMAEDFGVDSTVETDRLELPIAPVDRIARLDIAGRYRVAMDARIALAELLEAYADDVAAAAATLARHADRRTIKAEDVEVYFDLVERGGPGDQGRGAK
;
A
#
# COMPACT_ATOMS: atom_id res chain seq x y z
N MET A 1 10.49 -12.62 -5.02
CA MET A 1 10.25 -12.19 -3.64
C MET A 1 8.87 -12.65 -3.18
N SER A 2 8.79 -13.26 -2.03
CA SER A 2 7.50 -13.71 -1.52
C SER A 2 6.70 -12.53 -0.97
N VAL A 3 5.38 -12.65 -1.03
CA VAL A 3 4.46 -11.60 -0.60
C VAL A 3 3.94 -11.96 0.79
N GLU A 4 4.02 -11.00 1.71
CA GLU A 4 3.61 -11.21 3.10
C GLU A 4 2.09 -11.21 3.28
N LEU A 5 1.37 -10.40 2.49
CA LEU A 5 -0.08 -10.32 2.63
C LEU A 5 -0.77 -11.54 2.03
N PRO A 6 -1.73 -12.14 2.77
CA PRO A 6 -2.55 -13.20 2.20
C PRO A 6 -3.39 -12.68 1.02
N PHE A 7 -3.75 -13.57 0.11
CA PHE A 7 -4.56 -13.23 -1.05
C PHE A 7 -5.92 -12.65 -0.67
N ALA A 8 -6.63 -13.30 0.25
CA ALA A 8 -8.03 -12.97 0.51
C ALA A 8 -8.28 -11.53 0.97
N PRO A 9 -7.51 -10.97 1.93
CA PRO A 9 -7.75 -9.57 2.30
C PRO A 9 -7.50 -8.60 1.17
N VAL A 10 -6.48 -8.83 0.36
CA VAL A 10 -6.17 -7.96 -0.79
C VAL A 10 -7.28 -8.05 -1.83
N ASP A 11 -7.77 -9.26 -2.08
CA ASP A 11 -8.87 -9.49 -2.99
C ASP A 11 -10.14 -8.76 -2.53
N THR A 12 -10.42 -8.79 -1.22
CA THR A 12 -11.54 -8.05 -0.65
C THR A 12 -11.41 -6.56 -0.92
N VAL A 13 -10.23 -6.01 -0.72
CA VAL A 13 -10.01 -4.57 -0.94
C VAL A 13 -10.22 -4.20 -2.40
N ILE A 14 -9.66 -4.95 -3.34
CA ILE A 14 -9.80 -4.61 -4.76
C ILE A 14 -11.26 -4.73 -5.21
N ARG A 15 -12.01 -5.66 -4.65
CA ARG A 15 -13.42 -5.84 -5.00
C ARG A 15 -14.33 -4.71 -4.51
N ARG A 16 -13.91 -3.97 -3.50
CA ARG A 16 -14.66 -2.80 -3.04
C ARG A 16 -14.84 -1.76 -4.14
N SER A 17 -13.87 -1.65 -5.05
CA SER A 17 -13.90 -0.68 -6.14
C SER A 17 -14.34 -1.28 -7.45
N ALA A 18 -14.56 -2.58 -7.51
CA ALA A 18 -14.82 -3.28 -8.76
C ALA A 18 -16.27 -3.13 -9.23
N GLY A 19 -17.21 -2.92 -8.30
CA GLY A 19 -18.63 -2.91 -8.66
C GLY A 19 -19.02 -4.25 -9.26
N ASP A 20 -19.50 -4.24 -10.49
CA ASP A 20 -19.89 -5.45 -11.21
C ASP A 20 -18.75 -6.09 -12.01
N LEU A 21 -17.55 -5.49 -11.95
CA LEU A 21 -16.40 -6.06 -12.65
C LEU A 21 -15.90 -7.31 -11.93
N ARG A 22 -15.36 -8.24 -12.70
CA ARG A 22 -14.62 -9.37 -12.15
C ARG A 22 -13.20 -8.91 -11.83
N VAL A 23 -12.53 -9.67 -10.99
CA VAL A 23 -11.14 -9.37 -10.61
C VAL A 23 -10.32 -10.62 -10.87
N SER A 24 -9.30 -10.51 -11.71
CA SER A 24 -8.43 -11.65 -11.96
C SER A 24 -7.52 -11.90 -10.76
N ALA A 25 -7.11 -13.15 -10.58
CA ALA A 25 -6.17 -13.49 -9.51
C ALA A 25 -4.86 -12.71 -9.67
N GLU A 26 -4.41 -12.55 -10.91
CA GLU A 26 -3.17 -11.82 -11.20
C GLU A 26 -3.27 -10.35 -10.81
N ALA A 27 -4.45 -9.74 -10.94
CA ALA A 27 -4.65 -8.36 -10.50
C ALA A 27 -4.46 -8.23 -8.99
N THR A 28 -5.06 -9.16 -8.23
CA THR A 28 -4.91 -9.16 -6.78
C THR A 28 -3.46 -9.40 -6.37
N GLU A 29 -2.77 -10.32 -7.04
CA GLU A 29 -1.36 -10.61 -6.77
C GLU A 29 -0.48 -9.41 -7.07
N GLU A 30 -0.73 -8.73 -8.18
CA GLU A 30 0.04 -7.53 -8.52
C GLU A 30 -0.19 -6.42 -7.50
N LEU A 31 -1.43 -6.23 -7.08
CA LEU A 31 -1.72 -5.23 -6.04
C LEU A 31 -1.00 -5.58 -4.74
N ALA A 32 -1.00 -6.86 -4.34
CA ALA A 32 -0.32 -7.29 -3.12
C ALA A 32 1.18 -6.95 -3.19
N ARG A 33 1.82 -7.16 -4.33
CA ARG A 33 3.24 -6.82 -4.51
C ARG A 33 3.48 -5.32 -4.38
N ARG A 34 2.59 -4.51 -4.95
CA ARG A 34 2.70 -3.05 -4.89
C ARG A 34 2.51 -2.54 -3.46
N ILE A 35 1.54 -3.11 -2.75
CA ILE A 35 1.32 -2.76 -1.33
C ILE A 35 2.58 -3.06 -0.52
N GLN A 36 3.17 -4.22 -0.71
CA GLN A 36 4.37 -4.62 0.03
C GLN A 36 5.52 -3.67 -0.22
N ARG A 37 5.79 -3.34 -1.48
CA ARG A 37 6.88 -2.42 -1.83
C ARG A 37 6.66 -1.05 -1.21
N HIS A 38 5.44 -0.55 -1.31
CA HIS A 38 5.08 0.75 -0.75
C HIS A 38 5.24 0.76 0.78
N GLY A 39 4.76 -0.31 1.43
CA GLY A 39 4.85 -0.42 2.88
C GLY A 39 6.29 -0.49 3.39
N ALA A 40 7.14 -1.25 2.70
CA ALA A 40 8.55 -1.33 3.07
C ALA A 40 9.23 0.03 2.94
N THR A 41 8.91 0.79 1.89
CA THR A 41 9.44 2.14 1.69
C THR A 41 8.98 3.09 2.80
N LEU A 42 7.69 3.05 3.14
CA LEU A 42 7.17 3.90 4.22
C LEU A 42 7.85 3.58 5.55
N ALA A 43 8.14 2.32 5.81
CA ALA A 43 8.79 1.91 7.05
C ALA A 43 10.23 2.41 7.13
N VAL A 44 10.95 2.42 6.00
CA VAL A 44 12.31 2.99 5.96
C VAL A 44 12.27 4.47 6.32
N GLU A 45 11.32 5.21 5.76
CA GLU A 45 11.16 6.63 6.06
C GLU A 45 10.79 6.84 7.53
N ALA A 46 9.91 5.98 8.06
CA ALA A 46 9.53 6.06 9.47
C ALA A 46 10.73 5.78 10.39
N ALA A 47 11.58 4.83 10.03
CA ALA A 47 12.78 4.52 10.81
C ALA A 47 13.72 5.72 10.82
N ASP A 48 13.86 6.43 9.70
CA ASP A 48 14.68 7.64 9.64
C ASP A 48 14.14 8.72 10.56
N ARG A 49 12.82 8.88 10.62
CA ARG A 49 12.21 9.86 11.51
C ARG A 49 12.41 9.50 12.98
N ALA A 50 12.25 8.22 13.32
CA ALA A 50 12.49 7.76 14.69
C ALA A 50 13.94 8.01 15.10
N ASP A 51 14.90 7.69 14.21
CA ASP A 51 16.32 7.94 14.45
C ASP A 51 16.60 9.43 14.70
N ALA A 52 15.97 10.30 13.91
CA ALA A 52 16.15 11.75 14.07
C ALA A 52 15.70 12.22 15.46
N ASP A 53 14.72 11.53 16.04
CA ASP A 53 14.23 11.81 17.39
C ASP A 53 14.98 11.00 18.47
N GLY A 54 16.00 10.26 18.10
CA GLY A 54 16.77 9.45 19.04
C GLY A 54 16.06 8.18 19.50
N ARG A 55 15.04 7.73 18.77
CA ARG A 55 14.29 6.54 19.16
C ARG A 55 14.65 5.35 18.28
N LYS A 56 14.49 4.15 18.83
CA LYS A 56 14.63 2.89 18.09
C LYS A 56 13.28 2.18 17.90
N THR A 57 12.20 2.83 18.31
CA THR A 57 10.84 2.29 18.15
C THR A 57 10.08 3.18 17.19
N LEU A 58 9.56 2.58 16.13
CA LEU A 58 8.69 3.28 15.18
C LEU A 58 7.32 3.45 15.84
N MET A 59 6.80 4.66 15.79
CA MET A 59 5.49 5.04 16.35
C MET A 59 4.58 5.49 15.21
N ALA A 60 3.28 5.60 15.49
CA ALA A 60 2.32 6.05 14.48
C ALA A 60 2.72 7.41 13.88
N GLU A 61 3.23 8.31 14.72
CA GLU A 61 3.64 9.64 14.26
C GLU A 61 4.76 9.59 13.22
N ASP A 62 5.60 8.56 13.26
CA ASP A 62 6.68 8.41 12.29
C ASP A 62 6.14 8.10 10.89
N PHE A 63 4.92 7.58 10.82
CA PHE A 63 4.20 7.36 9.56
C PHE A 63 3.29 8.53 9.20
N GLY A 64 3.31 9.62 9.98
CA GLY A 64 2.47 10.77 9.71
C GLY A 64 1.01 10.62 10.14
N VAL A 65 0.75 9.68 11.04
CA VAL A 65 -0.61 9.37 11.51
C VAL A 65 -0.75 9.83 12.95
N ASP A 66 -1.72 10.71 13.22
CA ASP A 66 -1.93 11.28 14.55
C ASP A 66 -2.71 10.34 15.46
N SER A 67 -3.66 9.60 14.89
CA SER A 67 -4.48 8.67 15.67
C SER A 67 -4.79 7.46 14.79
N THR A 68 -5.00 6.32 15.43
CA THR A 68 -5.25 5.07 14.70
C THR A 68 -6.70 4.64 14.86
N VAL A 69 -7.17 3.88 13.85
CA VAL A 69 -8.51 3.31 13.90
C VAL A 69 -8.51 2.03 14.71
N GLU A 70 -9.71 1.53 15.02
CA GLU A 70 -9.86 0.20 15.61
C GLU A 70 -9.46 -0.84 14.59
N THR A 71 -8.76 -1.88 15.04
CA THR A 71 -8.26 -2.92 14.12
C THR A 71 -9.37 -3.66 13.38
N ASP A 72 -10.57 -3.75 13.97
CA ASP A 72 -11.69 -4.41 13.31
C ASP A 72 -12.22 -3.64 12.09
N ARG A 73 -11.80 -2.39 11.91
CA ARG A 73 -12.15 -1.60 10.73
C ARG A 73 -11.20 -1.83 9.56
N LEU A 74 -10.12 -2.56 9.79
CA LEU A 74 -9.10 -2.81 8.77
C LEU A 74 -9.32 -4.18 8.14
N GLU A 75 -9.23 -4.22 6.83
CA GLU A 75 -9.25 -5.48 6.09
C GLU A 75 -7.87 -6.13 6.10
N LEU A 76 -6.80 -5.32 6.03
CA LEU A 76 -5.45 -5.86 6.01
C LEU A 76 -5.04 -6.34 7.40
N PRO A 77 -4.54 -7.57 7.52
CA PRO A 77 -4.19 -8.14 8.82
C PRO A 77 -2.89 -7.54 9.36
N ILE A 78 -2.85 -7.34 10.68
CA ILE A 78 -1.75 -6.62 11.33
C ILE A 78 -0.44 -7.39 11.29
N ALA A 79 -0.46 -8.71 11.51
CA ALA A 79 0.79 -9.48 11.55
C ALA A 79 1.56 -9.46 10.23
N PRO A 80 0.92 -9.67 9.07
CA PRO A 80 1.62 -9.50 7.80
C PRO A 80 2.10 -8.07 7.56
N VAL A 81 1.33 -7.06 7.98
CA VAL A 81 1.75 -5.67 7.86
C VAL A 81 3.00 -5.40 8.69
N ASP A 82 3.08 -5.97 9.89
CA ASP A 82 4.28 -5.87 10.72
C ASP A 82 5.50 -6.48 10.00
N ARG A 83 5.33 -7.62 9.35
CA ARG A 83 6.42 -8.25 8.59
C ARG A 83 6.88 -7.37 7.43
N ILE A 84 5.94 -6.72 6.76
CA ILE A 84 6.26 -5.75 5.69
C ILE A 84 7.10 -4.60 6.26
N ALA A 85 6.69 -4.06 7.41
CA ALA A 85 7.42 -2.96 8.04
C ALA A 85 8.89 -3.31 8.31
N ARG A 86 9.17 -4.57 8.57
CA ARG A 86 10.52 -5.02 8.95
C ARG A 86 11.41 -5.44 7.78
N LEU A 87 10.88 -5.46 6.56
CA LEU A 87 11.61 -6.01 5.41
C LEU A 87 12.94 -5.30 5.15
N ASP A 88 12.95 -3.98 5.20
CA ASP A 88 14.11 -3.19 4.77
C ASP A 88 14.69 -2.31 5.85
N ILE A 89 14.24 -2.44 7.10
CA ILE A 89 14.82 -1.71 8.23
C ILE A 89 15.73 -2.63 9.03
N ALA A 90 16.67 -2.02 9.78
CA ALA A 90 17.61 -2.81 10.58
C ALA A 90 16.87 -3.54 11.71
N GLY A 91 17.41 -4.71 12.09
CA GLY A 91 16.77 -5.54 13.11
C GLY A 91 16.72 -4.93 14.50
N ARG A 92 17.48 -3.86 14.74
CA ARG A 92 17.48 -3.16 16.04
C ARG A 92 16.22 -2.34 16.27
N TYR A 93 15.46 -2.07 15.22
CA TYR A 93 14.23 -1.28 15.36
C TYR A 93 13.10 -2.15 15.89
N ARG A 94 12.26 -1.51 16.67
CA ARG A 94 11.00 -2.08 17.12
C ARG A 94 9.86 -1.34 16.44
N VAL A 95 8.74 -1.99 16.26
CA VAL A 95 7.55 -1.39 15.65
C VAL A 95 6.43 -1.46 16.67
N ALA A 96 6.01 -0.32 17.20
CA ALA A 96 4.95 -0.26 18.20
C ALA A 96 3.61 -0.70 17.58
N MET A 97 2.67 -1.12 18.42
CA MET A 97 1.36 -1.55 17.91
C MET A 97 0.67 -0.42 17.14
N ASP A 98 0.73 0.81 17.65
CA ASP A 98 0.10 1.94 16.95
C ASP A 98 0.75 2.19 15.58
N ALA A 99 2.06 1.92 15.46
CA ALA A 99 2.75 2.03 14.17
C ALA A 99 2.26 0.98 13.18
N ARG A 100 2.04 -0.24 13.65
CA ARG A 100 1.51 -1.32 12.79
C ARG A 100 0.12 -0.97 12.28
N ILE A 101 -0.72 -0.45 13.15
CA ILE A 101 -2.08 -0.04 12.78
C ILE A 101 -2.03 1.14 11.82
N ALA A 102 -1.17 2.13 12.08
CA ALA A 102 -1.00 3.27 11.20
C ALA A 102 -0.56 2.83 9.80
N LEU A 103 0.41 1.93 9.73
CA LEU A 103 0.87 1.42 8.44
C LEU A 103 -0.25 0.65 7.73
N ALA A 104 -0.99 -0.18 8.45
CA ALA A 104 -2.10 -0.92 7.85
C ALA A 104 -3.15 0.04 7.27
N GLU A 105 -3.47 1.12 7.99
CA GLU A 105 -4.38 2.16 7.49
C GLU A 105 -3.88 2.78 6.19
N LEU A 106 -2.61 3.18 6.18
CA LEU A 106 -2.01 3.81 5.01
C LEU A 106 -2.00 2.86 3.81
N LEU A 107 -1.67 1.59 4.06
CA LEU A 107 -1.61 0.61 2.98
C LEU A 107 -2.99 0.26 2.45
N GLU A 108 -4.00 0.24 3.31
CA GLU A 108 -5.36 -0.03 2.86
C GLU A 108 -5.89 1.14 2.04
N ALA A 109 -5.64 2.38 2.45
CA ALA A 109 -6.02 3.56 1.67
C ALA A 109 -5.31 3.59 0.32
N TYR A 110 -4.03 3.26 0.31
CA TYR A 110 -3.24 3.14 -0.92
C TYR A 110 -3.85 2.09 -1.86
N ALA A 111 -4.19 0.93 -1.31
CA ALA A 111 -4.80 -0.15 -2.09
C ALA A 111 -6.16 0.25 -2.65
N ASP A 112 -6.97 0.97 -1.87
CA ASP A 112 -8.27 1.46 -2.35
C ASP A 112 -8.09 2.41 -3.52
N ASP A 113 -7.11 3.31 -3.46
CA ASP A 113 -6.84 4.26 -4.55
C ASP A 113 -6.40 3.54 -5.82
N VAL A 114 -5.50 2.59 -5.69
CA VAL A 114 -5.02 1.80 -6.83
C VAL A 114 -6.17 0.99 -7.44
N ALA A 115 -6.97 0.37 -6.58
CA ALA A 115 -8.09 -0.46 -7.04
C ALA A 115 -9.12 0.37 -7.78
N ALA A 116 -9.44 1.56 -7.29
CA ALA A 116 -10.39 2.44 -7.95
C ALA A 116 -9.89 2.86 -9.34
N ALA A 117 -8.59 3.19 -9.44
CA ALA A 117 -7.99 3.55 -10.71
C ALA A 117 -7.98 2.36 -11.68
N ALA A 118 -7.64 1.17 -11.19
CA ALA A 118 -7.61 -0.03 -12.03
C ALA A 118 -9.00 -0.36 -12.56
N ALA A 119 -10.04 -0.18 -11.73
CA ALA A 119 -11.42 -0.39 -12.17
C ALA A 119 -11.79 0.60 -13.27
N THR A 120 -11.41 1.86 -13.11
CA THR A 120 -11.66 2.89 -14.14
C THR A 120 -10.96 2.52 -15.45
N LEU A 121 -9.73 2.05 -15.38
CA LEU A 121 -8.98 1.67 -16.59
C LEU A 121 -9.61 0.47 -17.28
N ALA A 122 -10.07 -0.52 -16.52
CA ALA A 122 -10.75 -1.69 -17.09
C ALA A 122 -12.03 -1.28 -17.82
N ARG A 123 -12.83 -0.41 -17.20
CA ARG A 123 -14.06 0.08 -17.81
C ARG A 123 -13.79 0.88 -19.06
N HIS A 124 -12.77 1.73 -19.03
CA HIS A 124 -12.40 2.53 -20.18
C HIS A 124 -11.96 1.66 -21.36
N ALA A 125 -11.39 0.51 -21.09
CA ALA A 125 -10.98 -0.46 -22.12
C ALA A 125 -12.13 -1.41 -22.52
N ASP A 126 -13.35 -1.17 -22.04
CA ASP A 126 -14.52 -2.01 -22.31
C ASP A 126 -14.36 -3.44 -21.83
N ARG A 127 -13.58 -3.65 -20.79
CA ARG A 127 -13.42 -4.98 -20.21
C ARG A 127 -14.35 -5.15 -19.02
N ARG A 128 -14.68 -6.40 -18.74
CA ARG A 128 -15.52 -6.76 -17.60
C ARG A 128 -14.71 -7.33 -16.45
N THR A 129 -13.38 -7.33 -16.60
CA THR A 129 -12.46 -7.89 -15.60
C THR A 129 -11.33 -6.91 -15.36
N ILE A 130 -11.04 -6.64 -14.10
CA ILE A 130 -9.83 -5.90 -13.71
C ILE A 130 -8.67 -6.89 -13.84
N LYS A 131 -7.65 -6.50 -14.60
CA LYS A 131 -6.48 -7.34 -14.86
C LYS A 131 -5.23 -6.73 -14.25
N ALA A 132 -4.18 -7.55 -14.12
CA ALA A 132 -2.89 -7.07 -13.63
C ALA A 132 -2.40 -5.87 -14.43
N GLU A 133 -2.62 -5.87 -15.74
CA GLU A 133 -2.20 -4.75 -16.58
C GLU A 133 -2.87 -3.43 -16.19
N ASP A 134 -4.09 -3.47 -15.65
CA ASP A 134 -4.76 -2.24 -15.19
C ASP A 134 -4.03 -1.62 -14.00
N VAL A 135 -3.54 -2.46 -13.11
CA VAL A 135 -2.71 -2.02 -11.98
C VAL A 135 -1.38 -1.46 -12.50
N GLU A 136 -0.75 -2.18 -13.40
CA GLU A 136 0.54 -1.77 -13.99
C GLU A 136 0.44 -0.44 -14.73
N VAL A 137 -0.60 -0.28 -15.55
CA VAL A 137 -0.80 0.96 -16.31
C VAL A 137 -1.04 2.13 -15.38
N TYR A 138 -1.77 1.93 -14.30
CA TYR A 138 -1.96 3.00 -13.31
C TYR A 138 -0.62 3.52 -12.80
N PHE A 139 0.30 2.62 -12.44
CA PHE A 139 1.60 3.03 -11.93
C PHE A 139 2.45 3.70 -13.02
N ASP A 140 2.37 3.22 -14.25
CA ASP A 140 3.05 3.89 -15.37
C ASP A 140 2.56 5.33 -15.53
N LEU A 141 1.25 5.54 -15.43
CA LEU A 141 0.67 6.88 -15.56
C LEU A 141 1.09 7.78 -14.39
N VAL A 142 1.08 7.26 -13.17
CA VAL A 142 1.45 8.04 -11.99
C VAL A 142 2.93 8.42 -12.05
N GLU A 143 3.79 7.50 -12.44
CA GLU A 143 5.22 7.76 -12.52
C GLU A 143 5.54 8.81 -13.57
N ARG A 144 4.80 8.83 -14.68
CA ARG A 144 5.04 9.79 -15.76
C ARG A 144 4.42 11.15 -15.51
N GLY A 145 3.23 11.19 -14.89
CA GLY A 145 2.47 12.41 -14.71
C GLY A 145 2.40 12.90 -13.28
N GLY A 146 3.18 12.33 -12.36
CA GLY A 146 3.13 12.71 -10.97
C GLY A 146 3.73 14.08 -10.69
N PRO A 147 3.52 14.61 -9.48
CA PRO A 147 4.01 15.93 -9.12
C PRO A 147 5.52 16.13 -9.31
N GLY A 148 6.30 15.09 -9.01
CA GLY A 148 7.75 15.16 -9.23
C GLY A 148 8.12 15.29 -10.68
N ASP A 149 7.37 14.62 -11.54
CA ASP A 149 7.56 14.68 -12.98
C ASP A 149 7.23 16.06 -13.52
N GLN A 150 6.15 16.65 -13.02
CA GLN A 150 5.77 18.00 -13.38
C GLN A 150 6.87 19.00 -13.01
N GLY A 151 7.47 18.83 -11.85
CA GLY A 151 8.58 19.65 -11.43
C GLY A 151 9.75 19.54 -12.39
N ARG A 152 10.04 18.35 -12.86
CA ARG A 152 11.10 18.14 -13.84
C ARG A 152 10.72 18.71 -15.20
N GLY A 153 9.48 18.55 -15.58
CA GLY A 153 8.99 19.03 -16.85
C GLY A 153 9.03 20.54 -16.97
N ALA A 154 9.03 21.25 -15.86
CA ALA A 154 9.08 22.69 -15.83
C ALA A 154 10.44 23.27 -16.20
N LYS A 155 11.44 22.46 -16.36
CA LYS A 155 12.81 22.92 -16.66
C LYS A 155 13.01 23.31 -18.10
#